data_a644267c9cf3cf378108c1e49ea1acba
#
_entry.id   a644267c9cf3cf378108c1e49ea1acba
#
_cell.length_a   1.000
_cell.length_b   1.000
_cell.length_c   1.000
_cell.angle_alpha   90.00
_cell.angle_beta   90.00
_cell.angle_gamma   90.00
#
_symmetry.space_group_name_H-M   'P 1'
#
loop_
_entity.id
_entity.type
_entity.pdbx_description
1 polymer ?
#
loop_
_entity_poly.entity_id
_entity_poly.type
_entity_poly.pdbx_seq_one_letter_code
_entity_poly.pdbx_strand_id
1 'polypeptide(L)'
;MSRTPEVLTERHLNRALLARQLLLERASGSLPKILERIGGIQAQYTPSTYLGLWTRIEGFESRQLERALERRTVVQGTLMRVTIHLVSARDWWPFAVAVREARRRALVRAQKLDERRLAAAARKIQERIAGDTMT
;
A
#
# COMPACT_ATOMS: atom_id res chain seq x y z
N MET A 1 34.63 -25.06 5.34
CA MET A 1 34.20 -25.34 3.97
C MET A 1 33.65 -24.06 3.37
N SER A 2 34.41 -23.41 2.50
CA SER A 2 34.01 -22.18 1.83
C SER A 2 33.00 -22.53 0.72
N ARG A 3 31.71 -22.14 0.89
CA ARG A 3 30.73 -22.28 -0.19
C ARG A 3 31.05 -21.26 -1.28
N THR A 4 31.38 -21.73 -2.46
CA THR A 4 31.49 -20.88 -3.65
C THR A 4 30.17 -20.12 -3.80
N PRO A 5 30.17 -18.79 -3.98
CA PRO A 5 28.92 -18.03 -4.17
C PRO A 5 28.22 -18.51 -5.44
N GLU A 6 26.98 -18.98 -5.29
CA GLU A 6 26.13 -19.39 -6.40
C GLU A 6 25.71 -18.15 -7.21
N VAL A 7 26.05 -18.12 -8.49
CA VAL A 7 25.62 -17.03 -9.39
C VAL A 7 24.16 -17.22 -9.76
N LEU A 8 23.32 -16.28 -9.32
CA LEU A 8 21.90 -16.29 -9.66
C LEU A 8 21.66 -15.88 -11.11
N THR A 9 20.92 -16.67 -11.85
CA THR A 9 20.48 -16.35 -13.21
C THR A 9 19.26 -15.40 -13.16
N GLU A 10 18.98 -14.68 -14.27
CA GLU A 10 17.75 -13.88 -14.39
C GLU A 10 16.48 -14.70 -14.12
N ARG A 11 16.46 -15.97 -14.56
CA ARG A 11 15.35 -16.89 -14.29
C ARG A 11 15.16 -17.15 -12.80
N HIS A 12 16.26 -17.31 -12.04
CA HIS A 12 16.20 -17.46 -10.58
C HIS A 12 15.64 -16.20 -9.92
N LEU A 13 16.09 -15.01 -10.35
CA LEU A 13 15.60 -13.73 -9.83
C LEU A 13 14.11 -13.51 -10.14
N ASN A 14 13.68 -13.78 -11.37
CA ASN A 14 12.28 -13.67 -11.77
C ASN A 14 11.39 -14.62 -10.98
N ARG A 15 11.79 -15.88 -10.79
CA ARG A 15 11.02 -16.84 -9.98
C ARG A 15 10.93 -16.38 -8.52
N ALA A 16 12.01 -15.87 -7.95
CA ALA A 16 12.02 -15.35 -6.59
C ALA A 16 11.07 -14.14 -6.43
N LEU A 17 11.05 -13.22 -7.41
CA LEU A 17 10.11 -12.09 -7.43
C LEU A 17 8.65 -12.56 -7.51
N LEU A 18 8.34 -13.48 -8.43
CA LEU A 18 7.00 -14.04 -8.59
C LEU A 18 6.54 -14.78 -7.33
N ALA A 19 7.42 -15.57 -6.71
CA ALA A 19 7.13 -16.27 -5.46
C ALA A 19 6.82 -15.28 -4.31
N ARG A 20 7.63 -14.22 -4.16
CA ARG A 20 7.40 -13.17 -3.14
C ARG A 20 6.10 -12.42 -3.36
N GLN A 21 5.67 -12.28 -4.60
CA GLN A 21 4.42 -11.64 -4.99
C GLN A 21 3.22 -12.59 -5.00
N LEU A 22 3.39 -13.86 -4.58
CA LEU A 22 2.35 -14.89 -4.57
C LEU A 22 1.74 -15.16 -5.95
N LEU A 23 2.57 -15.06 -7.01
CA LEU A 23 2.15 -15.26 -8.40
C LEU A 23 2.54 -16.64 -8.93
N LEU A 24 3.38 -17.40 -8.23
CA LEU A 24 3.65 -18.81 -8.55
C LEU A 24 2.63 -19.75 -7.90
N GLU A 25 2.25 -19.44 -6.66
CA GLU A 25 1.28 -20.18 -5.88
C GLU A 25 0.38 -19.20 -5.15
N ARG A 26 -0.93 -19.43 -5.23
CA ARG A 26 -1.90 -18.62 -4.47
C ARG A 26 -1.78 -18.95 -2.99
N ALA A 27 -2.00 -17.95 -2.16
CA ALA A 27 -1.97 -18.11 -0.72
C ALA A 27 -3.39 -18.20 -0.14
N SER A 28 -3.56 -19.06 0.85
CA SER A 28 -4.73 -19.07 1.72
C SER A 28 -4.50 -18.20 2.94
N GLY A 29 -5.58 -17.59 3.47
CA GLY A 29 -5.52 -16.75 4.66
C GLY A 29 -6.33 -15.46 4.56
N SER A 30 -6.27 -14.65 5.61
CA SER A 30 -7.00 -13.39 5.64
C SER A 30 -6.37 -12.34 4.72
N LEU A 31 -7.20 -11.55 4.06
CA LEU A 31 -6.77 -10.50 3.13
C LEU A 31 -5.73 -9.53 3.74
N PRO A 32 -5.88 -9.01 4.99
CA PRO A 32 -4.85 -8.16 5.58
C PRO A 32 -3.48 -8.84 5.69
N LYS A 33 -3.43 -10.10 6.08
CA LYS A 33 -2.18 -10.86 6.21
C LYS A 33 -1.49 -11.10 4.87
N ILE A 34 -2.27 -11.33 3.83
CA ILE A 34 -1.73 -11.49 2.48
C ILE A 34 -1.16 -10.15 1.98
N LEU A 35 -1.86 -9.04 2.22
CA LEU A 35 -1.35 -7.70 1.89
C LEU A 35 -0.06 -7.37 2.66
N GLU A 36 0.04 -7.71 3.96
CA GLU A 36 1.27 -7.57 4.75
C GLU A 36 2.44 -8.35 4.11
N ARG A 37 2.17 -9.58 3.66
CA ARG A 37 3.18 -10.44 3.05
C ARG A 37 3.76 -9.91 1.74
N ILE A 38 2.94 -9.25 0.92
CA ILE A 38 3.36 -8.67 -0.38
C ILE A 38 3.70 -7.18 -0.33
N GLY A 39 3.52 -6.52 0.83
CA GLY A 39 3.75 -5.09 1.00
C GLY A 39 2.67 -4.20 0.38
N GLY A 40 1.44 -4.71 0.29
CA GLY A 40 0.32 -4.04 -0.35
C GLY A 40 0.21 -4.27 -1.85
N ILE A 41 -0.87 -3.76 -2.45
CA ILE A 41 -1.12 -3.86 -3.89
C ILE A 41 -1.55 -2.50 -4.44
N GLN A 42 -1.07 -2.14 -5.64
CA GLN A 42 -1.50 -0.93 -6.31
C GLN A 42 -2.98 -1.03 -6.69
N ALA A 43 -3.75 0.02 -6.38
CA ALA A 43 -5.20 0.10 -6.54
C ALA A 43 -5.65 1.34 -7.33
N GLN A 44 -4.80 1.80 -8.25
CA GLN A 44 -5.07 2.98 -9.08
C GLN A 44 -6.25 2.78 -10.03
N TYR A 45 -6.45 1.56 -10.48
CA TYR A 45 -7.56 1.14 -11.32
C TYR A 45 -8.29 -0.01 -10.63
N THR A 46 -9.52 0.23 -10.21
CA THR A 46 -10.30 -0.69 -9.37
C THR A 46 -10.41 -2.12 -9.92
N PRO A 47 -10.72 -2.36 -11.21
CA PRO A 47 -10.80 -3.72 -11.72
C PRO A 47 -9.48 -4.50 -11.62
N SER A 48 -8.33 -3.84 -11.85
CA SER A 48 -7.01 -4.47 -11.73
C SER A 48 -6.68 -4.88 -10.29
N THR A 49 -7.26 -4.19 -9.31
CA THR A 49 -7.11 -4.53 -7.89
C THR A 49 -7.76 -5.88 -7.58
N TYR A 50 -9.01 -6.08 -7.99
CA TYR A 50 -9.72 -7.35 -7.81
C TYR A 50 -9.01 -8.50 -8.52
N LEU A 51 -8.59 -8.29 -9.76
CA LEU A 51 -7.81 -9.27 -10.52
C LEU A 51 -6.48 -9.58 -9.82
N GLY A 52 -5.79 -8.55 -9.35
CA GLY A 52 -4.53 -8.68 -8.61
C GLY A 52 -4.67 -9.48 -7.31
N LEU A 53 -5.77 -9.34 -6.59
CA LEU A 53 -6.07 -10.14 -5.41
C LEU A 53 -6.46 -11.58 -5.80
N TRP A 54 -7.30 -11.73 -6.81
CA TRP A 54 -7.72 -13.04 -7.31
C TRP A 54 -6.54 -13.91 -7.78
N THR A 55 -5.55 -13.32 -8.44
CA THR A 55 -4.36 -14.04 -8.89
C THR A 55 -3.47 -14.53 -7.73
N ARG A 56 -3.63 -13.98 -6.52
CA ARG A 56 -2.75 -14.24 -5.36
C ARG A 56 -3.42 -15.00 -4.24
N ILE A 57 -4.76 -15.00 -4.19
CA ILE A 57 -5.53 -15.52 -3.04
C ILE A 57 -6.41 -16.67 -3.51
N GLU A 58 -6.31 -17.81 -2.81
CA GLU A 58 -7.20 -18.94 -3.03
C GLU A 58 -8.62 -18.60 -2.61
N GLY A 59 -9.60 -18.91 -3.48
CA GLY A 59 -11.01 -18.68 -3.17
C GLY A 59 -11.36 -17.20 -2.95
N PHE A 60 -10.62 -16.27 -3.56
CA PHE A 60 -10.91 -14.83 -3.41
C PHE A 60 -12.26 -14.47 -4.03
N GLU A 61 -13.07 -13.80 -3.23
CA GLU A 61 -14.35 -13.18 -3.62
C GLU A 61 -14.31 -11.67 -3.39
N SER A 62 -14.99 -10.90 -4.26
CA SER A 62 -15.04 -9.43 -4.17
C SER A 62 -15.52 -8.93 -2.80
N ARG A 63 -16.53 -9.61 -2.23
CA ARG A 63 -17.05 -9.30 -0.91
C ARG A 63 -16.02 -9.35 0.24
N GLN A 64 -14.94 -10.10 0.06
CA GLN A 64 -13.86 -10.11 1.06
C GLN A 64 -13.14 -8.78 1.13
N LEU A 65 -12.89 -8.13 -0.01
CA LEU A 65 -12.30 -6.79 -0.05
C LEU A 65 -13.28 -5.74 0.50
N GLU A 66 -14.53 -5.76 0.07
CA GLU A 66 -15.58 -4.85 0.53
C GLU A 66 -15.68 -4.87 2.06
N ARG A 67 -15.84 -6.06 2.66
CA ARG A 67 -15.89 -6.24 4.12
C ARG A 67 -14.60 -5.79 4.82
N ALA A 68 -13.44 -6.02 4.21
CA ALA A 68 -12.17 -5.61 4.80
C ALA A 68 -12.01 -4.09 4.84
N LEU A 69 -12.50 -3.38 3.81
CA LEU A 69 -12.55 -1.91 3.76
C LEU A 69 -13.57 -1.35 4.77
N GLU A 70 -14.80 -1.89 4.81
CA GLU A 70 -15.84 -1.49 5.79
C GLU A 70 -15.35 -1.65 7.23
N ARG A 71 -14.72 -2.78 7.56
CA ARG A 71 -14.14 -3.07 8.87
C ARG A 71 -12.83 -2.35 9.13
N ARG A 72 -12.32 -1.59 8.17
CA ARG A 72 -11.05 -0.87 8.24
C ARG A 72 -9.85 -1.77 8.58
N THR A 73 -9.93 -3.06 8.27
CA THR A 73 -8.78 -3.99 8.38
C THR A 73 -7.82 -3.85 7.20
N VAL A 74 -8.31 -3.30 6.09
CA VAL A 74 -7.57 -2.87 4.90
C VAL A 74 -7.87 -1.40 4.65
N VAL A 75 -6.85 -0.65 4.28
CA VAL A 75 -6.93 0.80 4.01
C VAL A 75 -6.48 1.07 2.58
N GLN A 76 -7.23 1.93 1.90
CA GLN A 76 -6.86 2.44 0.58
C GLN A 76 -6.37 3.87 0.68
N GLY A 77 -5.25 4.17 0.07
CA GLY A 77 -4.74 5.54 0.03
C GLY A 77 -3.49 5.71 -0.80
N THR A 78 -3.10 6.97 -0.99
CA THR A 78 -1.91 7.32 -1.76
C THR A 78 -0.65 7.03 -0.94
N LEU A 79 0.18 6.09 -1.42
CA LEU A 79 1.40 5.64 -0.76
C LEU A 79 2.60 5.68 -1.72
N MET A 80 3.22 4.53 -1.98
CA MET A 80 4.45 4.41 -2.77
C MET A 80 4.29 5.04 -4.16
N ARG A 81 5.31 5.76 -4.63
CA ARG A 81 5.36 6.46 -5.93
C ARG A 81 4.17 7.41 -6.18
N VAL A 82 3.52 7.88 -5.11
CA VAL A 82 2.35 8.77 -5.19
C VAL A 82 1.17 8.13 -5.94
N THR A 83 1.03 6.81 -5.87
CA THR A 83 -0.11 6.06 -6.43
C THR A 83 -0.97 5.47 -5.32
N ILE A 84 -2.23 5.15 -5.66
CA ILE A 84 -3.18 4.55 -4.72
C ILE A 84 -2.81 3.08 -4.49
N HIS A 85 -2.76 2.67 -3.21
CA HIS A 85 -2.49 1.31 -2.78
C HIS A 85 -3.52 0.82 -1.78
N LEU A 86 -3.75 -0.49 -1.75
CA LEU A 86 -4.37 -1.21 -0.66
C LEU A 86 -3.28 -1.81 0.22
N VAL A 87 -3.35 -1.57 1.52
CA VAL A 87 -2.47 -2.13 2.54
C VAL A 87 -3.27 -2.58 3.75
N SER A 88 -2.70 -3.41 4.61
CA SER A 88 -3.34 -3.70 5.89
C SER A 88 -3.39 -2.43 6.77
N ALA A 89 -4.37 -2.36 7.67
CA ALA A 89 -4.45 -1.26 8.64
C ALA A 89 -3.20 -1.17 9.52
N ARG A 90 -2.55 -2.31 9.80
CA ARG A 90 -1.30 -2.40 10.53
C ARG A 90 -0.16 -1.68 9.80
N ASP A 91 -0.06 -1.89 8.48
CA ASP A 91 1.05 -1.38 7.67
C ASP A 91 0.79 0.05 7.16
N TRP A 92 -0.46 0.53 7.29
CA TRP A 92 -0.84 1.87 6.82
C TRP A 92 0.06 2.96 7.36
N TRP A 93 0.23 3.02 8.68
CA TRP A 93 0.98 4.11 9.30
C TRP A 93 2.48 4.10 8.97
N PRO A 94 3.20 2.96 9.06
CA PRO A 94 4.58 2.86 8.60
C PRO A 94 4.77 3.34 7.16
N PHE A 95 3.94 2.90 6.22
CA PHE A 95 4.02 3.33 4.83
C PHE A 95 3.69 4.82 4.66
N ALA A 96 2.64 5.32 5.31
CA ALA A 96 2.24 6.72 5.22
C ALA A 96 3.34 7.66 5.71
N VAL A 97 4.01 7.31 6.81
CA VAL A 97 5.14 8.09 7.37
C VAL A 97 6.35 8.02 6.43
N ALA A 98 6.71 6.82 5.96
CA ALA A 98 7.87 6.62 5.09
C ALA A 98 7.78 7.43 3.78
N VAL A 99 6.58 7.58 3.20
CA VAL A 99 6.40 8.29 1.93
C VAL A 99 5.98 9.75 2.10
N ARG A 100 5.75 10.22 3.34
CA ARG A 100 5.19 11.56 3.61
C ARG A 100 5.96 12.69 2.95
N GLU A 101 7.26 12.69 3.10
CA GLU A 101 8.11 13.76 2.57
C GLU A 101 8.16 13.75 1.03
N ALA A 102 8.29 12.56 0.42
CA ALA A 102 8.24 12.42 -1.03
C ALA A 102 6.90 12.89 -1.61
N ARG A 103 5.78 12.56 -0.94
CA ARG A 103 4.43 13.02 -1.31
C ARG A 103 4.30 14.54 -1.19
N ARG A 104 4.80 15.12 -0.09
CA ARG A 104 4.79 16.58 0.09
C ARG A 104 5.53 17.29 -1.02
N ARG A 105 6.76 16.84 -1.35
CA ARG A 105 7.56 17.40 -2.44
C ARG A 105 6.88 17.26 -3.81
N ALA A 106 6.27 16.11 -4.08
CA ALA A 106 5.53 15.87 -5.32
C ALA A 106 4.33 16.82 -5.44
N LEU A 107 3.55 17.03 -4.36
CA LEU A 107 2.41 17.92 -4.33
C LEU A 107 2.83 19.40 -4.53
N VAL A 108 3.83 19.85 -3.77
CA VAL A 108 4.38 21.22 -3.88
C VAL A 108 4.83 21.50 -5.32
N ARG A 109 5.56 20.55 -5.93
CA ARG A 109 6.05 20.69 -7.31
C ARG A 109 4.92 20.69 -8.34
N ALA A 110 3.96 19.76 -8.22
CA ALA A 110 2.87 19.61 -9.19
C ALA A 110 1.88 20.78 -9.16
N GLN A 111 1.61 21.32 -7.97
CA GLN A 111 0.63 22.38 -7.75
C GLN A 111 1.27 23.78 -7.64
N LYS A 112 2.60 23.88 -7.78
CA LYS A 112 3.37 25.15 -7.57
C LYS A 112 2.98 25.85 -6.25
N LEU A 113 2.76 25.06 -5.18
CA LEU A 113 2.32 25.57 -3.89
C LEU A 113 3.46 26.23 -3.13
N ASP A 114 3.15 27.33 -2.44
CA ASP A 114 4.02 27.90 -1.42
C ASP A 114 4.00 27.03 -0.15
N GLU A 115 5.15 26.60 0.31
CA GLU A 115 5.29 25.74 1.51
C GLU A 115 4.71 26.40 2.76
N ARG A 116 4.80 27.73 2.89
CA ARG A 116 4.22 28.46 4.03
C ARG A 116 2.68 28.38 4.02
N ARG A 117 2.08 28.53 2.83
CA ARG A 117 0.61 28.38 2.66
C ARG A 117 0.16 26.95 2.95
N LEU A 118 0.92 25.96 2.52
CA LEU A 118 0.62 24.55 2.80
C LEU A 118 0.68 24.25 4.31
N ALA A 119 1.71 24.74 4.99
CA ALA A 119 1.84 24.57 6.45
C ALA A 119 0.72 25.28 7.22
N ALA A 120 0.30 26.47 6.77
CA ALA A 120 -0.81 27.22 7.37
C ALA A 120 -2.15 26.48 7.18
N ALA A 121 -2.40 25.94 6.00
CA ALA A 121 -3.59 25.15 5.70
C ALA A 121 -3.63 23.86 6.54
N ALA A 122 -2.50 23.16 6.67
CA ALA A 122 -2.41 21.96 7.48
C ALA A 122 -2.72 22.24 8.97
N ARG A 123 -2.22 23.33 9.53
CA ARG A 123 -2.55 23.74 10.90
C ARG A 123 -4.05 23.99 11.09
N LYS A 124 -4.67 24.76 10.18
CA LYS A 124 -6.11 25.01 10.24
C LYS A 124 -6.96 23.75 10.20
N ILE A 125 -6.54 22.76 9.37
CA ILE A 125 -7.23 21.46 9.30
C ILE A 125 -7.06 20.70 10.62
N GLN A 126 -5.86 20.68 11.20
CA GLN A 126 -5.60 20.01 12.49
C GLN A 126 -6.41 20.63 13.62
N GLU A 127 -6.49 21.96 13.70
CA GLU A 127 -7.28 22.70 14.69
C GLU A 127 -8.78 22.36 14.59
N ARG A 128 -9.31 22.28 13.36
CA ARG A 128 -10.72 21.88 13.14
C ARG A 128 -11.00 20.43 13.56
N ILE A 129 -10.15 19.49 13.15
CA ILE A 129 -10.30 18.08 13.52
C ILE A 129 -10.22 17.90 15.03
N ALA A 130 -9.30 18.60 15.70
CA ALA A 130 -9.18 18.56 17.16
C ALA A 130 -10.41 19.16 17.87
N GLY A 131 -11.03 20.21 17.29
CA GLY A 131 -12.26 20.82 17.82
C GLY A 131 -13.49 19.91 17.68
N ASP A 132 -13.63 19.19 16.56
CA ASP A 132 -14.77 18.30 16.31
C ASP A 132 -14.72 16.99 17.13
N THR A 133 -13.58 16.62 17.69
CA THR A 133 -13.44 15.42 18.55
C THR A 133 -13.80 15.68 20.02
N MET A 134 -14.07 16.92 20.40
CA MET A 134 -14.44 17.31 21.78
C MET A 134 -15.95 17.56 21.98
N THR A 135 -16.77 17.31 20.99
CA THR A 135 -18.24 17.30 21.04
C THR A 135 -18.81 15.91 20.85
#